data_9928eaf13a836cfc9f81e7e94d1468f6
#
_entry.id   9928eaf13a836cfc9f81e7e94d1468f6
#
_cell.length_a   1.000
_cell.length_b   1.000
_cell.length_c   1.000
_cell.angle_alpha   90.00
_cell.angle_beta   90.00
_cell.angle_gamma   90.00
#
_symmetry.space_group_name_H-M   'P 1'
#
loop_
_entity.id
_entity.type
_entity.pdbx_description
1 polymer ?
#
loop_
_entity_poly.entity_id
_entity_poly.type
_entity_poly.pdbx_seq_one_letter_code
_entity_poly.pdbx_strand_id
1 'polypeptide(L)'
;ERIRLFGVLFEALHNSHLPLIDEPNVENAAFRNFAFFESYFSNYIEGTEFEIEDARTIIETGQPLPDRNADSHDVLGTFQLVASRREMRRTPSSSDELIELLQDRHRILMAARPDRNPGMFKMQNNHAGDTHFVDCTLVRGTLRKGYEFYQALEHPFAKALYMMFMISEVHPFNDGNGRISRIMMNSELVAADQSKIIIPTVFREDYLNALRRLTRKGDPSVVIRALSRVRQFSANITGDNFEVTRKYLESCNAFKDGDGYILRF
;
A
#
# COMPACT_ATOMS: atom_id res chain seq x y z
N GLU A 1 16.65 9.64 -13.94
CA GLU A 1 16.95 9.36 -12.52
C GLU A 1 16.06 8.25 -11.97
N ARG A 2 14.73 8.31 -12.09
CA ARG A 2 13.80 7.29 -11.54
C ARG A 2 14.02 5.89 -12.12
N ILE A 3 14.24 5.77 -13.42
CA ILE A 3 14.54 4.48 -14.06
C ILE A 3 15.80 3.84 -13.47
N ARG A 4 16.82 4.65 -13.14
CA ARG A 4 18.03 4.16 -12.46
C ARG A 4 17.70 3.59 -11.07
N LEU A 5 16.84 4.28 -10.30
CA LEU A 5 16.40 3.78 -8.98
C LEU A 5 15.61 2.47 -9.11
N PHE A 6 14.78 2.34 -10.14
CA PHE A 6 14.06 1.10 -10.42
C PHE A 6 15.02 -0.05 -10.72
N GLY A 7 16.06 0.20 -11.51
CA GLY A 7 17.12 -0.78 -11.77
C GLY A 7 17.87 -1.19 -10.49
N VAL A 8 18.25 -0.22 -9.65
CA VAL A 8 18.92 -0.49 -8.37
C VAL A 8 18.07 -1.37 -7.45
N LEU A 9 16.78 -1.06 -7.34
CA LEU A 9 15.87 -1.87 -6.53
C LEU A 9 15.66 -3.26 -7.14
N PHE A 10 15.47 -3.35 -8.45
CA PHE A 10 15.36 -4.61 -9.18
C PHE A 10 16.54 -5.53 -8.91
N GLU A 11 17.77 -5.05 -9.10
CA GLU A 11 18.99 -5.82 -8.85
C GLU A 11 19.07 -6.32 -7.40
N ALA A 12 18.75 -5.46 -6.44
CA ALA A 12 18.75 -5.84 -5.04
C ALA A 12 17.71 -6.92 -4.73
N LEU A 13 16.51 -6.81 -5.27
CA LEU A 13 15.42 -7.78 -5.06
C LEU A 13 15.70 -9.10 -5.78
N HIS A 14 16.22 -9.03 -7.01
CA HIS A 14 16.57 -10.21 -7.80
C HIS A 14 17.64 -11.07 -7.11
N ASN A 15 18.60 -10.43 -6.46
CA ASN A 15 19.71 -11.10 -5.77
C ASN A 15 19.44 -11.40 -4.27
N SER A 16 18.27 -11.00 -3.75
CA SER A 16 17.92 -11.22 -2.35
C SER A 16 17.31 -12.60 -2.13
N HIS A 17 17.69 -13.25 -1.03
CA HIS A 17 16.95 -14.42 -0.55
C HIS A 17 15.74 -13.95 0.26
N LEU A 18 14.56 -14.04 -0.33
CA LEU A 18 13.30 -13.62 0.26
C LEU A 18 12.46 -14.86 0.62
N PRO A 19 11.97 -15.00 1.87
CA PRO A 19 11.15 -16.15 2.24
C PRO A 19 9.75 -16.04 1.61
N LEU A 20 9.16 -17.19 1.28
CA LEU A 20 7.72 -17.31 1.06
C LEU A 20 7.01 -17.34 2.42
N ILE A 21 5.88 -16.67 2.52
CA ILE A 21 5.01 -16.69 3.71
C ILE A 21 3.57 -16.84 3.22
N ASP A 22 3.01 -18.02 3.41
CA ASP A 22 1.66 -18.32 2.94
C ASP A 22 0.61 -17.45 3.62
N GLU A 23 -0.49 -17.17 2.91
CA GLU A 23 -1.62 -16.41 3.44
C GLU A 23 -2.32 -17.15 4.57
N PRO A 24 -2.27 -16.66 5.81
CA PRO A 24 -2.93 -17.34 6.93
C PRO A 24 -4.45 -17.14 6.94
N ASN A 25 -4.96 -16.09 6.30
CA ASN A 25 -6.38 -15.72 6.30
C ASN A 25 -7.08 -16.24 5.04
N VAL A 26 -7.10 -17.58 4.88
CA VAL A 26 -7.69 -18.25 3.72
C VAL A 26 -9.20 -18.07 3.67
N GLU A 27 -9.86 -18.15 4.81
CA GLU A 27 -11.31 -18.00 4.93
C GLU A 27 -11.77 -16.56 4.66
N ASN A 28 -12.93 -16.39 4.04
CA ASN A 28 -13.43 -15.07 3.65
C ASN A 28 -13.62 -14.13 4.84
N ALA A 29 -14.10 -14.62 5.97
CA ALA A 29 -14.28 -13.80 7.17
C ALA A 29 -12.95 -13.29 7.72
N ALA A 30 -11.93 -14.14 7.77
CA ALA A 30 -10.57 -13.76 8.18
C ALA A 30 -9.93 -12.78 7.19
N PHE A 31 -10.10 -13.01 5.90
CA PHE A 31 -9.62 -12.09 4.86
C PHE A 31 -10.25 -10.69 5.00
N ARG A 32 -11.57 -10.62 5.27
CA ARG A 32 -12.26 -9.34 5.48
C ARG A 32 -11.85 -8.66 6.79
N ASN A 33 -11.63 -9.43 7.87
CA ASN A 33 -11.13 -8.90 9.13
C ASN A 33 -9.74 -8.27 8.95
N PHE A 34 -8.84 -8.94 8.25
CA PHE A 34 -7.53 -8.36 7.88
C PHE A 34 -7.70 -7.08 7.05
N ALA A 35 -8.59 -7.10 6.05
CA ALA A 35 -8.84 -5.97 5.16
C ALA A 35 -9.36 -4.73 5.91
N PHE A 36 -10.10 -4.90 7.01
CA PHE A 36 -10.48 -3.79 7.88
C PHE A 36 -9.24 -3.06 8.41
N PHE A 37 -8.31 -3.78 9.02
CA PHE A 37 -7.10 -3.20 9.59
C PHE A 37 -6.15 -2.67 8.50
N GLU A 38 -6.08 -3.34 7.36
CA GLU A 38 -5.34 -2.86 6.19
C GLU A 38 -5.86 -1.49 5.73
N SER A 39 -7.17 -1.33 5.60
CA SER A 39 -7.78 -0.04 5.25
C SER A 39 -7.54 1.02 6.33
N TYR A 40 -7.71 0.68 7.59
CA TYR A 40 -7.51 1.56 8.72
C TYR A 40 -6.10 2.16 8.74
N PHE A 41 -5.08 1.30 8.77
CA PHE A 41 -3.69 1.75 8.83
C PHE A 41 -3.22 2.44 7.55
N SER A 42 -3.66 1.98 6.39
CA SER A 42 -3.30 2.62 5.12
C SER A 42 -3.80 4.05 5.02
N ASN A 43 -4.99 4.33 5.52
CA ASN A 43 -5.52 5.70 5.57
C ASN A 43 -4.85 6.54 6.66
N TYR A 44 -4.50 5.96 7.79
CA TYR A 44 -3.78 6.65 8.86
C TYR A 44 -2.42 7.20 8.37
N ILE A 45 -1.68 6.43 7.57
CA ILE A 45 -0.39 6.87 6.98
C ILE A 45 -0.57 8.17 6.18
N GLU A 46 -1.69 8.33 5.51
CA GLU A 46 -2.01 9.51 4.68
C GLU A 46 -2.63 10.67 5.49
N GLY A 47 -2.72 10.54 6.80
CA GLY A 47 -3.27 11.57 7.68
C GLY A 47 -4.80 11.51 7.87
N THR A 48 -5.46 10.48 7.38
CA THR A 48 -6.88 10.22 7.66
C THR A 48 -6.98 9.39 8.94
N GLU A 49 -7.08 10.09 10.06
CA GLU A 49 -7.10 9.50 11.40
C GLU A 49 -8.53 9.36 11.91
N PHE A 50 -8.90 8.15 12.31
CA PHE A 50 -10.14 7.83 13.01
C PHE A 50 -9.85 7.06 14.30
N GLU A 51 -10.74 7.23 15.29
CA GLU A 51 -10.85 6.23 16.32
C GLU A 51 -11.28 4.90 15.71
N ILE A 52 -10.76 3.79 16.21
CA ILE A 52 -10.99 2.49 15.58
C ILE A 52 -12.46 2.10 15.53
N GLU A 53 -13.25 2.50 16.53
CA GLU A 53 -14.70 2.25 16.57
C GLU A 53 -15.45 3.06 15.52
N ASP A 54 -15.01 4.29 15.24
CA ASP A 54 -15.58 5.13 14.17
C ASP A 54 -15.32 4.50 12.80
N ALA A 55 -14.08 4.07 12.56
CA ALA A 55 -13.72 3.37 11.34
C ALA A 55 -14.51 2.06 11.18
N ARG A 56 -14.72 1.32 12.27
CA ARG A 56 -15.55 0.12 12.28
C ARG A 56 -17.00 0.43 11.91
N THR A 57 -17.59 1.44 12.52
CA THR A 57 -18.95 1.88 12.21
C THR A 57 -19.10 2.28 10.75
N ILE A 58 -18.16 3.06 10.20
CA ILE A 58 -18.15 3.46 8.79
C ILE A 58 -18.14 2.23 7.88
N ILE A 59 -17.26 1.27 8.14
CA ILE A 59 -17.11 0.07 7.29
C ILE A 59 -18.31 -0.89 7.43
N GLU A 60 -18.80 -1.12 8.63
CA GLU A 60 -19.92 -2.04 8.89
C GLU A 60 -21.24 -1.50 8.36
N THR A 61 -21.48 -0.20 8.46
CA THR A 61 -22.73 0.43 8.01
C THR A 61 -22.66 0.88 6.54
N GLY A 62 -21.47 1.09 6.00
CA GLY A 62 -21.27 1.72 4.69
C GLY A 62 -21.67 3.19 4.67
N GLN A 63 -21.85 3.82 5.84
CA GLN A 63 -22.31 5.21 5.97
C GLN A 63 -21.17 6.10 6.47
N PRO A 64 -20.91 7.23 5.79
CA PRO A 64 -19.93 8.19 6.24
C PRO A 64 -20.39 8.91 7.51
N LEU A 65 -19.43 9.33 8.34
CA LEU A 65 -19.70 10.24 9.44
C LEU A 65 -20.03 11.64 8.86
N PRO A 66 -21.09 12.31 9.33
CA PRO A 66 -21.56 13.56 8.76
C PRO A 66 -20.49 14.67 8.68
N ASP A 67 -19.71 14.84 9.76
CA ASP A 67 -18.69 15.88 9.87
C ASP A 67 -17.36 15.51 9.20
N ARG A 68 -17.21 14.27 8.74
CA ARG A 68 -15.99 13.74 8.10
C ARG A 68 -16.30 12.90 6.87
N ASN A 69 -17.19 13.42 6.04
CA ASN A 69 -17.73 12.68 4.89
C ASN A 69 -16.64 12.20 3.93
N ALA A 70 -15.76 13.09 3.47
CA ALA A 70 -14.71 12.74 2.51
C ALA A 70 -13.70 11.73 3.08
N ASP A 71 -13.28 11.90 4.33
CA ASP A 71 -12.36 10.99 5.01
C ASP A 71 -12.98 9.60 5.22
N SER A 72 -14.28 9.57 5.55
CA SER A 72 -15.03 8.30 5.69
C SER A 72 -15.09 7.55 4.36
N HIS A 73 -15.29 8.27 3.26
CA HIS A 73 -15.27 7.68 1.93
C HIS A 73 -13.88 7.20 1.51
N ASP A 74 -12.79 7.81 1.98
CA ASP A 74 -11.43 7.31 1.73
C ASP A 74 -11.23 5.93 2.39
N VAL A 75 -11.72 5.76 3.61
CA VAL A 75 -11.69 4.47 4.31
C VAL A 75 -12.56 3.44 3.59
N LEU A 76 -13.79 3.81 3.21
CA LEU A 76 -14.71 2.93 2.48
C LEU A 76 -14.15 2.52 1.11
N GLY A 77 -13.60 3.46 0.34
CA GLY A 77 -13.02 3.19 -0.97
C GLY A 77 -11.81 2.26 -0.89
N THR A 78 -10.95 2.44 0.12
CA THR A 78 -9.84 1.52 0.38
C THR A 78 -10.38 0.14 0.74
N PHE A 79 -11.31 0.05 1.69
CA PHE A 79 -11.89 -1.23 2.13
C PHE A 79 -12.60 -1.96 0.99
N GLN A 80 -13.34 -1.26 0.14
CA GLN A 80 -14.01 -1.85 -1.02
C GLN A 80 -13.04 -2.61 -1.92
N LEU A 81 -11.83 -2.09 -2.13
CA LEU A 81 -10.80 -2.74 -2.93
C LEU A 81 -10.16 -3.91 -2.17
N VAL A 82 -9.62 -3.65 -0.97
CA VAL A 82 -8.78 -4.63 -0.25
C VAL A 82 -9.58 -5.79 0.36
N ALA A 83 -10.89 -5.62 0.59
CA ALA A 83 -11.78 -6.68 1.06
C ALA A 83 -12.28 -7.60 -0.06
N SER A 84 -12.05 -7.25 -1.32
CA SER A 84 -12.43 -8.09 -2.47
C SER A 84 -11.25 -8.94 -2.92
N ARG A 85 -11.24 -10.22 -2.53
CA ARG A 85 -10.22 -11.17 -2.98
C ARG A 85 -10.13 -11.26 -4.51
N ARG A 86 -11.27 -11.21 -5.20
CA ARG A 86 -11.33 -11.21 -6.66
C ARG A 86 -10.61 -9.99 -7.25
N GLU A 87 -10.85 -8.80 -6.69
CA GLU A 87 -10.20 -7.56 -7.14
C GLU A 87 -8.71 -7.59 -6.83
N MET A 88 -8.33 -8.01 -5.63
CA MET A 88 -6.94 -8.05 -5.20
C MET A 88 -6.11 -9.12 -5.93
N ARG A 89 -6.71 -10.12 -6.58
CA ARG A 89 -5.99 -11.07 -7.43
C ARG A 89 -5.65 -10.53 -8.82
N ARG A 90 -6.17 -9.36 -9.20
CA ARG A 90 -5.85 -8.74 -10.49
C ARG A 90 -4.46 -8.11 -10.44
N THR A 91 -3.52 -8.66 -11.20
CA THR A 91 -2.17 -8.14 -11.41
C THR A 91 -1.93 -7.90 -12.90
N PRO A 92 -1.10 -6.92 -13.27
CA PRO A 92 -0.94 -6.57 -14.68
C PRO A 92 -0.07 -7.58 -15.42
N SER A 93 -0.51 -8.02 -16.60
CA SER A 93 0.24 -8.87 -17.54
C SER A 93 0.94 -8.07 -18.63
N SER A 94 0.69 -6.76 -18.71
CA SER A 94 1.34 -5.82 -19.60
C SER A 94 1.45 -4.43 -18.99
N SER A 95 2.28 -3.58 -19.56
CA SER A 95 2.41 -2.18 -19.13
C SER A 95 1.13 -1.37 -19.37
N ASP A 96 0.35 -1.70 -20.38
CA ASP A 96 -0.92 -1.02 -20.64
C ASP A 96 -1.98 -1.46 -19.63
N GLU A 97 -2.02 -2.75 -19.30
CA GLU A 97 -2.89 -3.26 -18.24
C GLU A 97 -2.51 -2.70 -16.86
N LEU A 98 -1.22 -2.47 -16.58
CA LEU A 98 -0.79 -1.75 -15.38
C LEU A 98 -1.42 -0.36 -15.31
N ILE A 99 -1.38 0.39 -16.40
CA ILE A 99 -1.94 1.74 -16.48
C ILE A 99 -3.45 1.70 -16.26
N GLU A 100 -4.17 0.80 -16.91
CA GLU A 100 -5.61 0.62 -16.77
C GLU A 100 -5.99 0.24 -15.33
N LEU A 101 -5.30 -0.74 -14.75
CA LEU A 101 -5.55 -1.20 -13.39
C LEU A 101 -5.33 -0.10 -12.34
N LEU A 102 -4.26 0.70 -12.50
CA LEU A 102 -4.01 1.86 -11.65
C LEU A 102 -5.15 2.88 -11.74
N GLN A 103 -5.61 3.20 -12.96
CA GLN A 103 -6.68 4.17 -13.17
C GLN A 103 -8.02 3.66 -12.64
N ASP A 104 -8.35 2.38 -12.83
CA ASP A 104 -9.57 1.75 -12.33
C ASP A 104 -9.63 1.76 -10.80
N ARG A 105 -8.57 1.31 -10.16
CA ARG A 105 -8.47 1.29 -8.68
C ARG A 105 -8.49 2.69 -8.08
N HIS A 106 -7.80 3.63 -8.70
CA HIS A 106 -7.83 5.02 -8.25
C HIS A 106 -9.22 5.65 -8.39
N ARG A 107 -9.96 5.31 -9.44
CA ARG A 107 -11.33 5.79 -9.63
C ARG A 107 -12.26 5.32 -8.51
N ILE A 108 -12.12 4.07 -8.06
CA ILE A 108 -12.88 3.52 -6.94
C ILE A 108 -12.43 4.17 -5.62
N LEU A 109 -11.14 4.22 -5.37
CA LEU A 109 -10.57 4.77 -4.15
C LEU A 109 -10.99 6.22 -3.91
N MET A 110 -10.95 7.04 -4.96
CA MET A 110 -11.14 8.48 -4.90
C MET A 110 -12.54 8.93 -5.36
N ALA A 111 -13.50 8.03 -5.46
CA ALA A 111 -14.83 8.32 -6.04
C ALA A 111 -15.54 9.50 -5.36
N ALA A 112 -15.35 9.70 -4.06
CA ALA A 112 -15.94 10.80 -3.30
C ALA A 112 -15.13 12.11 -3.30
N ARG A 113 -14.03 12.15 -4.02
CA ARG A 113 -13.18 13.35 -4.16
C ARG A 113 -13.05 13.76 -5.63
N PRO A 114 -14.14 14.27 -6.26
CA PRO A 114 -14.15 14.63 -7.68
C PRO A 114 -13.11 15.70 -8.04
N ASP A 115 -12.75 16.58 -7.09
CA ASP A 115 -11.70 17.60 -7.22
C ASP A 115 -10.29 17.00 -7.39
N ARG A 116 -10.10 15.73 -7.06
CA ARG A 116 -8.84 15.00 -7.23
C ARG A 116 -8.75 14.19 -8.53
N ASN A 117 -9.72 14.34 -9.43
CA ASN A 117 -9.77 13.68 -10.74
C ASN A 117 -9.66 12.15 -10.65
N PRO A 118 -10.63 11.44 -10.04
CA PRO A 118 -10.59 9.98 -9.88
C PRO A 118 -10.31 9.24 -11.19
N GLY A 119 -9.30 8.37 -11.19
CA GLY A 119 -8.90 7.56 -12.35
C GLY A 119 -8.09 8.30 -13.41
N MET A 120 -7.77 9.57 -13.22
CA MET A 120 -6.98 10.35 -14.16
C MET A 120 -5.57 10.64 -13.62
N PHE A 121 -4.57 10.42 -14.44
CA PHE A 121 -3.22 10.83 -14.08
C PHE A 121 -3.11 12.35 -13.97
N LYS A 122 -2.20 12.79 -13.11
CA LYS A 122 -1.94 14.21 -12.86
C LYS A 122 -1.61 14.98 -14.15
N MET A 123 -2.11 16.19 -14.23
CA MET A 123 -1.85 17.12 -15.33
C MET A 123 -0.87 18.25 -14.93
N GLN A 124 -0.49 18.27 -13.66
CA GLN A 124 0.49 19.21 -13.09
C GLN A 124 1.49 18.44 -12.25
N ASN A 125 2.70 18.98 -12.15
CA ASN A 125 3.75 18.38 -11.34
C ASN A 125 3.40 18.49 -9.85
N ASN A 126 3.74 17.46 -9.11
CA ASN A 126 3.52 17.39 -7.67
C ASN A 126 4.82 17.11 -6.91
N HIS A 127 4.82 17.41 -5.63
CA HIS A 127 5.96 17.18 -4.74
C HIS A 127 5.47 16.86 -3.32
N ALA A 128 6.33 16.24 -2.52
CA ALA A 128 6.14 16.05 -1.09
C ALA A 128 7.41 16.50 -0.36
N GLY A 129 7.30 17.62 0.38
CA GLY A 129 8.47 18.32 0.90
C GLY A 129 9.45 18.64 -0.23
N ASP A 130 10.71 18.25 -0.08
CA ASP A 130 11.77 18.45 -1.09
C ASP A 130 11.80 17.40 -2.20
N THR A 131 10.90 16.43 -2.19
CA THR A 131 10.86 15.36 -3.20
C THR A 131 9.95 15.77 -4.34
N HIS A 132 10.53 16.09 -5.51
CA HIS A 132 9.80 16.29 -6.76
C HIS A 132 9.58 14.91 -7.43
N PHE A 133 8.33 14.59 -7.72
CA PHE A 133 7.98 13.34 -8.38
C PHE A 133 8.14 13.43 -9.91
N VAL A 134 7.86 12.34 -10.61
CA VAL A 134 7.95 12.28 -12.07
C VAL A 134 7.10 13.38 -12.70
N ASP A 135 7.64 14.06 -13.71
CA ASP A 135 6.91 15.06 -14.49
C ASP A 135 5.62 14.48 -15.07
N CYS A 136 4.54 15.26 -15.03
CA CYS A 136 3.21 14.80 -15.43
C CYS A 136 3.18 14.29 -16.89
N THR A 137 3.98 14.85 -17.77
CA THR A 137 4.09 14.41 -19.18
C THR A 137 4.82 13.07 -19.33
N LEU A 138 5.62 12.67 -18.34
CA LEU A 138 6.45 11.47 -18.37
C LEU A 138 5.84 10.28 -17.61
N VAL A 139 4.71 10.45 -16.92
CA VAL A 139 4.09 9.42 -16.06
C VAL A 139 3.92 8.10 -16.81
N ARG A 140 3.25 8.11 -17.97
CA ARG A 140 2.97 6.88 -18.73
C ARG A 140 4.25 6.20 -19.22
N GLY A 141 5.19 6.98 -19.74
CA GLY A 141 6.48 6.46 -20.22
C GLY A 141 7.32 5.86 -19.09
N THR A 142 7.32 6.51 -17.91
CA THR A 142 8.05 6.01 -16.75
C THR A 142 7.43 4.73 -16.18
N LEU A 143 6.10 4.63 -16.13
CA LEU A 143 5.41 3.40 -15.72
C LEU A 143 5.71 2.24 -16.68
N ARG A 144 5.69 2.47 -18.00
CA ARG A 144 6.03 1.44 -18.99
C ARG A 144 7.47 0.96 -18.84
N LYS A 145 8.41 1.88 -18.65
CA LYS A 145 9.83 1.52 -18.41
C LYS A 145 10.01 0.80 -17.06
N GLY A 146 9.34 1.24 -16.02
CA GLY A 146 9.36 0.55 -14.74
C GLY A 146 8.79 -0.86 -14.81
N TYR A 147 7.76 -1.08 -15.64
CA TYR A 147 7.15 -2.39 -15.85
C TYR A 147 8.13 -3.41 -16.45
N GLU A 148 9.10 -2.98 -17.27
CA GLU A 148 10.13 -3.87 -17.84
C GLU A 148 10.94 -4.57 -16.74
N PHE A 149 11.26 -3.92 -15.64
CA PHE A 149 11.91 -4.53 -14.49
C PHE A 149 10.96 -5.43 -13.69
N TYR A 150 9.72 -4.96 -13.46
CA TYR A 150 8.71 -5.72 -12.73
C TYR A 150 8.44 -7.09 -13.36
N GLN A 151 8.25 -7.15 -14.67
CA GLN A 151 7.96 -8.41 -15.37
C GLN A 151 9.11 -9.42 -15.29
N ALA A 152 10.34 -8.97 -15.05
CA ALA A 152 11.52 -9.81 -14.90
C ALA A 152 11.71 -10.36 -13.47
N LEU A 153 10.91 -9.89 -12.49
CA LEU A 153 10.88 -10.43 -11.14
C LEU A 153 9.95 -11.65 -11.08
N GLU A 154 10.37 -12.68 -10.36
CA GLU A 154 9.59 -13.91 -10.19
C GLU A 154 9.00 -14.03 -8.77
N HIS A 155 9.78 -13.63 -7.76
CA HIS A 155 9.39 -13.78 -6.36
C HIS A 155 8.22 -12.84 -5.99
N PRO A 156 7.10 -13.32 -5.40
CA PRO A 156 5.91 -12.51 -5.12
C PRO A 156 6.18 -11.28 -4.25
N PHE A 157 6.99 -11.43 -3.20
CA PHE A 157 7.33 -10.31 -2.34
C PHE A 157 8.25 -9.30 -3.04
N ALA A 158 9.14 -9.74 -3.91
CA ALA A 158 9.95 -8.84 -4.74
C ALA A 158 9.07 -8.02 -5.67
N LYS A 159 8.12 -8.64 -6.37
CA LYS A 159 7.11 -7.94 -7.19
C LYS A 159 6.30 -6.95 -6.38
N ALA A 160 5.83 -7.34 -5.19
CA ALA A 160 5.03 -6.50 -4.31
C ALA A 160 5.80 -5.24 -3.87
N LEU A 161 7.02 -5.39 -3.38
CA LEU A 161 7.86 -4.29 -2.93
C LEU A 161 8.25 -3.37 -4.10
N TYR A 162 8.63 -3.96 -5.23
CA TYR A 162 8.96 -3.20 -6.43
C TYR A 162 7.78 -2.38 -6.92
N MET A 163 6.58 -2.99 -7.03
CA MET A 163 5.36 -2.32 -7.46
C MET A 163 5.02 -1.13 -6.56
N MET A 164 5.06 -1.34 -5.25
CA MET A 164 4.82 -0.28 -4.26
C MET A 164 5.79 0.89 -4.43
N PHE A 165 7.08 0.61 -4.54
CA PHE A 165 8.09 1.66 -4.70
C PHE A 165 7.95 2.39 -6.03
N MET A 166 7.77 1.67 -7.14
CA MET A 166 7.60 2.27 -8.46
C MET A 166 6.44 3.28 -8.48
N ILE A 167 5.28 2.90 -7.93
CA ILE A 167 4.11 3.78 -7.91
C ILE A 167 4.34 4.97 -6.98
N SER A 168 4.95 4.75 -5.82
CA SER A 168 5.31 5.84 -4.90
C SER A 168 6.24 6.86 -5.53
N GLU A 169 7.22 6.43 -6.34
CA GLU A 169 8.18 7.31 -7.02
C GLU A 169 7.62 8.02 -8.23
N VAL A 170 6.80 7.35 -9.03
CA VAL A 170 6.13 7.98 -10.17
C VAL A 170 5.10 9.00 -9.68
N HIS A 171 4.40 8.66 -8.62
CA HIS A 171 3.35 9.51 -8.00
C HIS A 171 2.33 9.98 -9.04
N PRO A 172 1.64 9.05 -9.72
CA PRO A 172 0.97 9.35 -10.99
C PRO A 172 -0.30 10.17 -10.87
N PHE A 173 -0.89 10.29 -9.67
CA PHE A 173 -2.16 10.96 -9.44
C PHE A 173 -2.00 12.26 -8.65
N ASN A 174 -3.06 13.08 -8.59
CA ASN A 174 -3.08 14.30 -7.78
C ASN A 174 -3.11 13.99 -6.28
N ASP A 175 -3.73 12.87 -5.88
CA ASP A 175 -3.84 12.40 -4.49
C ASP A 175 -4.03 10.87 -4.49
N GLY A 176 -3.96 10.21 -3.33
CA GLY A 176 -4.20 8.77 -3.20
C GLY A 176 -3.05 7.87 -3.64
N ASN A 177 -1.90 8.42 -4.01
CA ASN A 177 -0.76 7.64 -4.53
C ASN A 177 -0.21 6.64 -3.51
N GLY A 178 -0.09 7.02 -2.24
CA GLY A 178 0.39 6.13 -1.19
C GLY A 178 -0.57 4.96 -0.95
N ARG A 179 -1.88 5.21 -0.90
CA ARG A 179 -2.91 4.16 -0.76
C ARG A 179 -2.90 3.20 -1.94
N ILE A 180 -2.87 3.73 -3.17
CA ILE A 180 -2.79 2.91 -4.39
C ILE A 180 -1.51 2.09 -4.42
N SER A 181 -0.37 2.64 -4.03
CA SER A 181 0.90 1.90 -4.02
C SER A 181 0.85 0.68 -3.09
N ARG A 182 0.24 0.83 -1.90
CA ARG A 182 0.08 -0.27 -0.94
C ARG A 182 -0.99 -1.29 -1.36
N ILE A 183 -2.06 -0.85 -2.02
CA ILE A 183 -3.06 -1.75 -2.63
C ILE A 183 -2.40 -2.61 -3.71
N MET A 184 -1.62 -2.00 -4.60
CA MET A 184 -0.91 -2.72 -5.67
C MET A 184 0.15 -3.68 -5.11
N MET A 185 0.84 -3.31 -4.03
CA MET A 185 1.75 -4.19 -3.30
C MET A 185 1.03 -5.46 -2.81
N ASN A 186 -0.07 -5.29 -2.08
CA ASN A 186 -0.81 -6.41 -1.52
C ASN A 186 -1.53 -7.24 -2.59
N SER A 187 -1.88 -6.64 -3.71
CA SER A 187 -2.43 -7.36 -4.88
C SER A 187 -1.47 -8.44 -5.40
N GLU A 188 -0.18 -8.14 -5.49
CA GLU A 188 0.84 -9.12 -5.88
C GLU A 188 0.91 -10.30 -4.90
N LEU A 189 0.78 -10.02 -3.61
CA LEU A 189 0.80 -11.05 -2.57
C LEU A 189 -0.48 -11.90 -2.59
N VAL A 190 -1.65 -11.28 -2.73
CA VAL A 190 -2.93 -12.00 -2.84
C VAL A 190 -2.96 -12.89 -4.07
N ALA A 191 -2.47 -12.41 -5.22
CA ALA A 191 -2.42 -13.19 -6.45
C ALA A 191 -1.56 -14.46 -6.34
N ALA A 192 -0.56 -14.42 -5.45
CA ALA A 192 0.37 -15.52 -5.20
C ALA A 192 0.04 -16.33 -3.91
N ASP A 193 -1.13 -16.12 -3.30
CA ASP A 193 -1.53 -16.74 -2.04
C ASP A 193 -0.51 -16.54 -0.90
N GLN A 194 0.11 -15.34 -0.87
CA GLN A 194 1.09 -14.95 0.14
C GLN A 194 0.48 -13.99 1.15
N SER A 195 1.04 -13.99 2.36
CA SER A 195 0.65 -13.08 3.44
C SER A 195 0.77 -11.61 3.01
N LYS A 196 -0.31 -10.87 3.17
CA LYS A 196 -0.38 -9.43 2.93
C LYS A 196 0.40 -8.63 3.97
N ILE A 197 0.63 -7.37 3.67
CA ILE A 197 1.39 -6.46 4.52
C ILE A 197 0.49 -5.33 5.02
N ILE A 198 0.45 -5.14 6.33
CA ILE A 198 -0.04 -3.94 6.99
C ILE A 198 1.17 -3.17 7.53
N ILE A 199 1.20 -1.87 7.26
CA ILE A 199 2.17 -0.95 7.86
C ILE A 199 1.45 -0.26 9.02
N PRO A 200 1.73 -0.67 10.29
CA PRO A 200 1.04 -0.11 11.43
C PRO A 200 1.50 1.32 11.74
N THR A 201 0.68 2.08 12.47
CA THR A 201 0.96 3.47 12.83
C THR A 201 2.34 3.66 13.44
N VAL A 202 2.70 2.80 14.39
CA VAL A 202 4.02 2.84 15.07
C VAL A 202 5.21 2.69 14.12
N PHE A 203 5.01 2.12 12.95
CA PHE A 203 6.04 1.89 11.93
C PHE A 203 6.00 2.90 10.77
N ARG A 204 5.09 3.87 10.83
CA ARG A 204 4.89 4.86 9.76
C ARG A 204 6.17 5.61 9.39
N GLU A 205 6.86 6.15 10.37
CA GLU A 205 8.08 6.93 10.12
C GLU A 205 9.22 6.06 9.59
N ASP A 206 9.41 4.86 10.12
CA ASP A 206 10.40 3.90 9.61
C ASP A 206 10.14 3.54 8.15
N TYR A 207 8.89 3.30 7.79
CA TYR A 207 8.46 3.05 6.41
C TYR A 207 8.75 4.23 5.48
N LEU A 208 8.34 5.44 5.86
CA LEU A 208 8.57 6.63 5.05
C LEU A 208 10.06 6.96 4.91
N ASN A 209 10.83 6.80 5.99
CA ASN A 209 12.26 7.03 5.97
C ASN A 209 13.01 5.99 5.11
N ALA A 210 12.55 4.74 5.11
CA ALA A 210 13.08 3.70 4.25
C ALA A 210 12.89 4.02 2.75
N LEU A 211 11.69 4.51 2.37
CA LEU A 211 11.42 4.99 1.02
C LEU A 211 12.31 6.17 0.64
N ARG A 212 12.37 7.20 1.51
CA ARG A 212 13.21 8.39 1.29
C ARG A 212 14.68 8.04 1.13
N ARG A 213 15.17 7.03 1.86
CA ARG A 213 16.57 6.58 1.74
C ARG A 213 16.85 5.98 0.38
N LEU A 214 15.95 5.15 -0.14
CA LEU A 214 16.10 4.62 -1.50
C LEU A 214 16.04 5.76 -2.53
N THR A 215 15.04 6.64 -2.43
CA THR A 215 14.85 7.78 -3.35
C THR A 215 16.07 8.70 -3.38
N ARG A 216 16.60 9.08 -2.21
CA ARG A 216 17.64 10.12 -2.07
C ARG A 216 19.06 9.59 -2.13
N LYS A 217 19.29 8.35 -1.72
CA LYS A 217 20.62 7.74 -1.59
C LYS A 217 20.85 6.56 -2.53
N GLY A 218 19.78 6.05 -3.16
CA GLY A 218 19.86 4.85 -3.99
C GLY A 218 20.20 3.59 -3.19
N ASP A 219 19.86 3.55 -1.88
CA ASP A 219 20.14 2.41 -1.00
C ASP A 219 18.85 1.60 -0.76
N PRO A 220 18.68 0.44 -1.41
CA PRO A 220 17.48 -0.40 -1.29
C PRO A 220 17.48 -1.27 -0.02
N SER A 221 18.61 -1.38 0.68
CA SER A 221 18.75 -2.33 1.81
C SER A 221 17.78 -2.02 2.96
N VAL A 222 17.52 -0.74 3.21
CA VAL A 222 16.67 -0.31 4.33
C VAL A 222 15.19 -0.60 4.04
N VAL A 223 14.71 -0.32 2.82
CA VAL A 223 13.32 -0.60 2.46
C VAL A 223 13.04 -2.11 2.41
N ILE A 224 13.99 -2.90 1.92
CA ILE A 224 13.85 -4.37 1.91
C ILE A 224 13.74 -4.91 3.34
N ARG A 225 14.60 -4.46 4.27
CA ARG A 225 14.53 -4.87 5.69
C ARG A 225 13.25 -4.40 6.36
N ALA A 226 12.86 -3.13 6.15
CA ALA A 226 11.66 -2.56 6.75
C ALA A 226 10.40 -3.33 6.31
N LEU A 227 10.23 -3.57 5.01
CA LEU A 227 9.09 -4.31 4.49
C LEU A 227 9.13 -5.80 4.87
N SER A 228 10.31 -6.41 4.94
CA SER A 228 10.46 -7.79 5.44
C SER A 228 10.02 -7.90 6.90
N ARG A 229 10.37 -6.92 7.75
CA ARG A 229 9.96 -6.89 9.16
C ARG A 229 8.45 -6.76 9.32
N VAL A 230 7.82 -5.78 8.65
CA VAL A 230 6.37 -5.61 8.76
C VAL A 230 5.59 -6.74 8.08
N ARG A 231 6.17 -7.42 7.10
CA ARG A 231 5.59 -8.63 6.53
C ARG A 231 5.55 -9.76 7.55
N GLN A 232 6.62 -9.99 8.30
CA GLN A 232 6.64 -10.97 9.40
C GLN A 232 5.61 -10.62 10.48
N PHE A 233 5.53 -9.35 10.87
CA PHE A 233 4.48 -8.86 11.77
C PHE A 233 3.09 -9.15 11.23
N SER A 234 2.82 -8.81 9.97
CA SER A 234 1.51 -8.95 9.34
C SER A 234 1.04 -10.40 9.24
N ALA A 235 1.98 -11.33 9.07
CA ALA A 235 1.68 -12.76 9.00
C ALA A 235 1.10 -13.34 10.31
N ASN A 236 1.26 -12.63 11.43
CA ASN A 236 0.67 -13.01 12.71
C ASN A 236 -0.73 -12.41 12.92
N ILE A 237 -1.21 -11.58 12.01
CA ILE A 237 -2.56 -11.01 12.05
C ILE A 237 -3.51 -12.02 11.42
N THR A 238 -4.14 -12.84 12.24
CA THR A 238 -4.92 -14.01 11.79
C THR A 238 -6.30 -14.08 12.41
N GLY A 239 -7.22 -14.74 11.72
CA GLY A 239 -8.56 -15.03 12.22
C GLY A 239 -9.61 -13.97 11.88
N ASP A 240 -10.84 -14.31 12.19
CA ASP A 240 -12.05 -13.56 11.82
C ASP A 240 -12.62 -12.72 12.98
N ASN A 241 -12.08 -12.85 14.18
CA ASN A 241 -12.56 -12.12 15.36
C ASN A 241 -11.87 -10.76 15.50
N PHE A 242 -12.64 -9.70 15.26
CA PHE A 242 -12.16 -8.32 15.33
C PHE A 242 -11.50 -7.97 16.68
N GLU A 243 -12.14 -8.32 17.79
CA GLU A 243 -11.62 -7.95 19.12
C GLU A 243 -10.33 -8.71 19.48
N VAL A 244 -10.22 -9.94 19.06
CA VAL A 244 -8.98 -10.73 19.25
C VAL A 244 -7.84 -10.12 18.43
N THR A 245 -8.10 -9.78 17.17
CA THR A 245 -7.13 -9.11 16.29
C THR A 245 -6.75 -7.74 16.84
N ARG A 246 -7.71 -6.93 17.27
CA ARG A 246 -7.46 -5.62 17.88
C ARG A 246 -6.54 -5.72 19.10
N LYS A 247 -6.83 -6.62 20.04
CA LYS A 247 -5.99 -6.85 21.23
C LYS A 247 -4.57 -7.28 20.88
N TYR A 248 -4.42 -8.14 19.88
CA TYR A 248 -3.10 -8.51 19.38
C TYR A 248 -2.35 -7.28 18.87
N LEU A 249 -2.97 -6.47 18.02
CA LEU A 249 -2.38 -5.24 17.47
C LEU A 249 -2.02 -4.22 18.56
N GLU A 250 -2.89 -4.06 19.58
CA GLU A 250 -2.62 -3.23 20.76
C GLU A 250 -1.37 -3.72 21.52
N SER A 251 -1.24 -5.04 21.72
CA SER A 251 -0.07 -5.63 22.38
C SER A 251 1.23 -5.43 21.59
N CYS A 252 1.13 -5.28 20.28
CA CYS A 252 2.25 -4.98 19.39
C CYS A 252 2.62 -3.49 19.32
N ASN A 253 1.91 -2.61 20.02
CA ASN A 253 1.99 -1.14 19.86
C ASN A 253 1.52 -0.62 18.49
N ALA A 254 0.77 -1.40 17.71
CA ALA A 254 0.46 -1.10 16.31
C ALA A 254 -0.22 0.27 16.12
N PHE A 255 -1.08 0.69 17.07
CA PHE A 255 -1.82 1.96 17.03
C PHE A 255 -1.06 3.14 17.62
N LYS A 256 0.13 2.93 18.21
CA LYS A 256 0.90 3.99 18.85
C LYS A 256 1.58 4.87 17.81
N ASP A 257 1.65 6.17 18.10
CA ASP A 257 2.37 7.16 17.30
C ASP A 257 3.44 7.84 18.17
N GLY A 258 4.51 8.31 17.54
CA GLY A 258 5.62 9.03 18.17
C GLY A 258 6.84 8.18 18.50
N ASP A 259 7.96 8.88 18.72
CA ASP A 259 9.32 8.31 18.84
C ASP A 259 9.54 7.42 20.09
N GLY A 260 8.60 7.42 21.04
CA GLY A 260 8.70 6.63 22.27
C GLY A 260 8.25 5.17 22.14
N TYR A 261 7.72 4.78 20.99
CA TYR A 261 7.15 3.45 20.78
C TYR A 261 7.85 2.71 19.66
N ILE A 262 7.95 1.38 19.81
CA ILE A 262 8.49 0.48 18.80
C ILE A 262 7.48 -0.64 18.51
N LEU A 263 7.48 -1.12 17.27
CA LEU A 263 6.73 -2.30 16.89
C LEU A 263 7.30 -3.54 17.58
N ARG A 264 6.44 -4.27 18.29
CA ARG A 264 6.75 -5.51 19.03
C ARG A 264 5.91 -6.66 18.46
N PHE A 265 6.53 -7.81 18.24
CA PHE A 265 5.85 -9.06 17.85
C PHE A 265 6.81 -10.24 17.93
#